data_4a1677867b6425afde21271db7f40561
#
_entry.id   4a1677867b6425afde21271db7f40561
#
_cell.length_a   1.000
_cell.length_b   1.000
_cell.length_c   1.000
_cell.angle_alpha   90.00
_cell.angle_beta   90.00
_cell.angle_gamma   90.00
#
_symmetry.space_group_name_H-M   'P 1'
#
loop_
_entity.id
_entity.type
_entity.pdbx_description
1 polymer ?
#
loop_
_entity_poly.entity_id
_entity_poly.type
_entity_poly.pdbx_seq_one_letter_code
_entity_poly.pdbx_strand_id
1 'polypeptide(L)'
;MPVRPRRPNEIARQVMPLLLLGIGLVASNSSFTIVDDEASSLRFAAQPVRAMLDLIWSGAGRIDHPPLYEILLHFWLRLTGGTLESLRVPSILLYLAGLFLVARAAGRLGGPDSARAVAWLGVLWPFGFHYGRLASWYALSFFLVAGLTLAYLRYLEDQSFGRWALFLLAAVALLWTNYFGWAILGCLAIDQLLRFRAAERTASPAILVRTAVLLCVAFLPLFRAFRNEFGTDFDFHHRALTILANAAFGVYSLFVSESVAPWYWFLSIPAGMAVLACVGLVVASVPRNVRRFLLYGAFLIAAMAVSGILLPTPLLLVSPWILLPVGIGAGTDKSFQTRIALPVTLLMIGGIGWFGIYSRHYYSAPRFIEPWPKVAEGAAGKIRSGATVIANSPTFFLYLTYLLHAPDGSTPWKFVGPLPDQVRHPQVKSPEEWLSAGHPVGPSMVWIRGMGDPKTDGPMDEAAQELGRACGTQTSRLMMRDPWYEWKQRMFPEMKALQWRIEVREYDCPPAGSPEIFHIPRP
;
A
#
# COMPACT_ATOMS: atom_id res chain seq x y z
N MET A 1 35.14 -12.46 12.54
CA MET A 1 35.19 -13.76 11.87
C MET A 1 35.48 -13.50 10.40
N PRO A 2 36.47 -14.19 9.78
CA PRO A 2 36.78 -14.02 8.36
C PRO A 2 35.60 -14.47 7.53
N VAL A 3 35.13 -13.62 6.62
CA VAL A 3 34.04 -13.90 5.69
C VAL A 3 34.51 -14.97 4.72
N ARG A 4 34.10 -16.21 4.90
CA ARG A 4 34.38 -17.28 3.93
C ARG A 4 33.76 -16.90 2.56
N PRO A 5 34.49 -17.06 1.44
CA PRO A 5 33.96 -16.84 0.11
C PRO A 5 32.74 -17.78 -0.09
N ARG A 6 31.59 -17.20 -0.46
CA ARG A 6 30.36 -17.97 -0.67
C ARG A 6 30.50 -18.85 -1.90
N ARG A 7 30.11 -20.11 -1.78
CA ARG A 7 30.04 -21.04 -2.91
C ARG A 7 28.94 -20.59 -3.88
N PRO A 8 29.13 -20.64 -5.20
CA PRO A 8 28.12 -20.25 -6.20
C PRO A 8 26.74 -20.87 -5.96
N ASN A 9 26.71 -22.12 -5.52
CA ASN A 9 25.47 -22.84 -5.20
C ASN A 9 24.65 -22.24 -4.05
N GLU A 10 25.24 -21.43 -3.16
CA GLU A 10 24.51 -20.78 -2.07
C GLU A 10 23.72 -19.57 -2.55
N ILE A 11 24.24 -18.83 -3.52
CA ILE A 11 23.54 -17.71 -4.14
C ILE A 11 22.36 -18.23 -4.96
N ALA A 12 22.57 -19.27 -5.77
CA ALA A 12 21.51 -19.89 -6.57
C ALA A 12 20.33 -20.36 -5.70
N ARG A 13 20.60 -20.97 -4.53
CA ARG A 13 19.57 -21.41 -3.59
C ARG A 13 18.77 -20.27 -2.94
N GLN A 14 19.27 -19.04 -2.91
CA GLN A 14 18.54 -17.85 -2.44
C GLN A 14 17.77 -17.18 -3.57
N VAL A 15 18.29 -17.21 -4.78
CA VAL A 15 17.69 -16.52 -5.95
C VAL A 15 16.52 -17.32 -6.51
N MET A 16 16.57 -18.66 -6.50
CA MET A 16 15.49 -19.50 -7.06
C MET A 16 14.10 -19.20 -6.46
N PRO A 17 13.90 -19.14 -5.12
CA PRO A 17 12.59 -18.77 -4.57
C PRO A 17 12.11 -17.39 -5.02
N LEU A 18 13.03 -16.41 -5.10
CA LEU A 18 12.69 -15.06 -5.54
C LEU A 18 12.29 -15.01 -7.03
N LEU A 19 12.92 -15.82 -7.88
CA LEU A 19 12.51 -15.97 -9.28
C LEU A 19 11.12 -16.58 -9.41
N LEU A 20 10.83 -17.64 -8.64
CA LEU A 20 9.49 -18.26 -8.61
C LEU A 20 8.43 -17.24 -8.15
N LEU A 21 8.72 -16.46 -7.12
CA LEU A 21 7.84 -15.39 -6.66
C LEU A 21 7.65 -14.34 -7.75
N GLY A 22 8.72 -13.90 -8.40
CA GLY A 22 8.68 -12.92 -9.49
C GLY A 22 7.81 -13.39 -10.66
N ILE A 23 7.96 -14.63 -11.09
CA ILE A 23 7.11 -15.25 -12.13
C ILE A 23 5.64 -15.24 -11.67
N GLY A 24 5.35 -15.64 -10.43
CA GLY A 24 4.00 -15.64 -9.88
C GLY A 24 3.37 -14.24 -9.82
N LEU A 25 4.15 -13.22 -9.42
CA LEU A 25 3.72 -11.83 -9.36
C LEU A 25 3.37 -11.29 -10.76
N VAL A 26 4.23 -11.51 -11.74
CA VAL A 26 4.02 -11.06 -13.12
C VAL A 26 2.86 -11.81 -13.77
N ALA A 27 2.80 -13.13 -13.65
CA ALA A 27 1.74 -13.96 -14.25
C ALA A 27 0.35 -13.64 -13.67
N SER A 28 0.27 -13.20 -12.41
CA SER A 28 -1.00 -12.83 -11.76
C SER A 28 -1.35 -11.35 -11.88
N ASN A 29 -0.54 -10.55 -12.58
CA ASN A 29 -0.66 -9.09 -12.57
C ASN A 29 -2.05 -8.61 -13.06
N SER A 30 -2.53 -9.15 -14.19
CA SER A 30 -3.83 -8.84 -14.77
C SER A 30 -5.02 -9.41 -13.99
N SER A 31 -4.78 -10.32 -13.04
CA SER A 31 -5.83 -10.96 -12.24
C SER A 31 -6.36 -10.10 -11.09
N PHE A 32 -5.72 -8.97 -10.82
CA PHE A 32 -6.06 -8.08 -9.71
C PHE A 32 -6.28 -6.66 -10.19
N THR A 33 -7.37 -6.07 -9.73
CA THR A 33 -7.76 -4.69 -10.04
C THR A 33 -6.67 -3.72 -9.59
N ILE A 34 -6.48 -2.63 -10.35
CA ILE A 34 -5.69 -1.48 -9.90
C ILE A 34 -6.43 -0.85 -8.73
N VAL A 35 -5.71 -0.57 -7.65
CA VAL A 35 -6.26 0.10 -6.47
C VAL A 35 -6.08 1.62 -6.56
N ASP A 36 -6.84 2.37 -5.74
CA ASP A 36 -6.83 3.85 -5.78
C ASP A 36 -5.43 4.45 -5.56
N ASP A 37 -4.60 3.82 -4.72
CA ASP A 37 -3.21 4.24 -4.49
C ASP A 37 -2.36 4.13 -5.78
N GLU A 38 -2.56 3.07 -6.57
CA GLU A 38 -1.87 2.90 -7.85
C GLU A 38 -2.37 3.90 -8.89
N ALA A 39 -3.68 4.14 -8.94
CA ALA A 39 -4.28 5.12 -9.83
C ALA A 39 -3.79 6.53 -9.50
N SER A 40 -3.65 6.86 -8.21
CA SER A 40 -3.12 8.13 -7.74
C SER A 40 -1.64 8.29 -8.07
N SER A 41 -0.80 7.27 -7.81
CA SER A 41 0.61 7.28 -8.17
C SER A 41 0.81 7.40 -9.68
N LEU A 42 0.00 6.71 -10.49
CA LEU A 42 0.04 6.80 -11.94
C LEU A 42 -0.31 8.21 -12.44
N ARG A 43 -1.38 8.80 -11.88
CA ARG A 43 -1.80 10.17 -12.21
C ARG A 43 -0.71 11.19 -11.88
N PHE A 44 -0.02 11.02 -10.75
CA PHE A 44 1.06 11.91 -10.37
C PHE A 44 2.30 11.70 -11.26
N ALA A 45 2.67 10.44 -11.55
CA ALA A 45 3.78 10.09 -12.42
C ALA A 45 3.58 10.51 -13.90
N ALA A 46 2.35 10.71 -14.35
CA ALA A 46 2.06 11.23 -15.69
C ALA A 46 2.50 12.68 -15.87
N GLN A 47 2.64 13.45 -14.79
CA GLN A 47 3.05 14.85 -14.83
C GLN A 47 4.55 14.98 -15.16
N PRO A 48 4.99 16.12 -15.74
CA PRO A 48 6.40 16.43 -15.86
C PRO A 48 7.09 16.47 -14.48
N VAL A 49 8.31 15.95 -14.38
CA VAL A 49 9.07 15.93 -13.10
C VAL A 49 9.15 17.30 -12.46
N ARG A 50 9.32 18.36 -13.27
CA ARG A 50 9.34 19.75 -12.77
C ARG A 50 8.03 20.11 -12.06
N ALA A 51 6.88 19.76 -12.63
CA ALA A 51 5.57 20.04 -12.02
C ALA A 51 5.41 19.28 -10.69
N MET A 52 5.87 18.03 -10.60
CA MET A 52 5.88 17.26 -9.35
C MET A 52 6.73 17.97 -8.28
N LEU A 53 7.93 18.44 -8.64
CA LEU A 53 8.82 19.16 -7.71
C LEU A 53 8.27 20.54 -7.32
N ASP A 54 7.69 21.28 -8.25
CA ASP A 54 7.05 22.59 -7.99
C ASP A 54 5.87 22.45 -7.02
N LEU A 55 5.08 21.38 -7.15
CA LEU A 55 3.97 21.06 -6.25
C LEU A 55 4.47 20.83 -4.81
N ILE A 56 5.57 20.07 -4.65
CA ILE A 56 6.21 19.83 -3.36
C ILE A 56 6.77 21.12 -2.76
N TRP A 57 7.49 21.88 -3.56
CA TRP A 57 8.16 23.08 -3.12
C TRP A 57 7.17 24.19 -2.70
N SER A 58 6.10 24.33 -3.46
CA SER A 58 5.03 25.29 -3.13
C SER A 58 4.19 24.84 -1.93
N GLY A 59 4.11 23.55 -1.66
CA GLY A 59 3.16 22.98 -0.70
C GLY A 59 1.71 23.15 -1.14
N ALA A 60 1.46 23.43 -2.43
CA ALA A 60 0.14 23.78 -2.96
C ALA A 60 -0.76 22.56 -3.24
N GLY A 61 -0.42 21.40 -2.77
CA GLY A 61 -1.23 20.18 -2.96
C GLY A 61 -1.13 19.25 -1.76
N ARG A 62 -2.11 18.39 -1.61
CA ARG A 62 -2.00 17.24 -0.70
C ARG A 62 -1.08 16.22 -1.34
N ILE A 63 0.04 15.97 -0.72
CA ILE A 63 1.04 14.99 -1.13
C ILE A 63 1.23 14.05 0.04
N ASP A 64 0.47 12.96 0.04
CA ASP A 64 0.45 11.96 1.12
C ASP A 64 1.84 11.34 1.36
N HIS A 65 2.75 11.46 0.40
CA HIS A 65 4.12 10.96 0.48
C HIS A 65 5.06 11.70 -0.48
N PRO A 66 6.40 11.74 -0.20
CA PRO A 66 7.40 12.31 -1.09
C PRO A 66 7.49 11.57 -2.44
N PRO A 67 7.94 12.23 -3.53
CA PRO A 67 7.69 11.82 -4.90
C PRO A 67 8.72 10.86 -5.51
N LEU A 68 9.67 10.32 -4.76
CA LEU A 68 10.77 9.55 -5.37
C LEU A 68 10.25 8.35 -6.17
N TYR A 69 9.21 7.68 -5.68
CA TYR A 69 8.60 6.57 -6.40
C TYR A 69 7.95 7.03 -7.71
N GLU A 70 7.19 8.10 -7.69
CA GLU A 70 6.49 8.66 -8.85
C GLU A 70 7.46 9.18 -9.91
N ILE A 71 8.59 9.76 -9.49
CA ILE A 71 9.67 10.15 -10.41
C ILE A 71 10.27 8.89 -11.10
N LEU A 72 10.53 7.82 -10.34
CA LEU A 72 10.99 6.54 -10.92
C LEU A 72 9.95 5.96 -11.87
N LEU A 73 8.67 5.97 -11.47
CA LEU A 73 7.57 5.49 -12.29
C LEU A 73 7.41 6.32 -13.57
N HIS A 74 7.56 7.65 -13.51
CA HIS A 74 7.53 8.53 -14.67
C HIS A 74 8.55 8.11 -15.74
N PHE A 75 9.81 7.90 -15.35
CA PHE A 75 10.84 7.45 -16.29
C PHE A 75 10.58 6.05 -16.82
N TRP A 76 10.07 5.16 -15.96
CA TRP A 76 9.70 3.81 -16.36
C TRP A 76 8.58 3.80 -17.42
N LEU A 77 7.52 4.57 -17.21
CA LEU A 77 6.40 4.68 -18.15
C LEU A 77 6.85 5.23 -19.51
N ARG A 78 7.75 6.22 -19.52
CA ARG A 78 8.34 6.72 -20.75
C ARG A 78 9.18 5.68 -21.48
N LEU A 79 9.94 4.87 -20.73
CA LEU A 79 10.79 3.83 -21.32
C LEU A 79 9.97 2.68 -21.92
N THR A 80 8.83 2.32 -21.28
CA THR A 80 8.04 1.12 -21.63
C THR A 80 6.79 1.42 -22.45
N GLY A 81 6.51 2.68 -22.76
CA GLY A 81 5.30 3.09 -23.46
C GLY A 81 4.03 3.08 -22.58
N GLY A 82 4.15 2.93 -21.25
CA GLY A 82 3.07 3.20 -20.29
C GLY A 82 1.90 2.22 -20.33
N THR A 83 2.13 0.92 -20.51
CA THR A 83 1.06 -0.08 -20.43
C THR A 83 0.66 -0.36 -18.97
N LEU A 84 -0.62 -0.68 -18.71
CA LEU A 84 -1.07 -1.10 -17.38
C LEU A 84 -0.35 -2.36 -16.89
N GLU A 85 0.02 -3.26 -17.79
CA GLU A 85 0.82 -4.44 -17.47
C GLU A 85 2.22 -4.07 -16.99
N SER A 86 2.84 -3.05 -17.59
CA SER A 86 4.17 -2.58 -17.20
C SER A 86 4.18 -1.76 -15.90
N LEU A 87 3.03 -1.21 -15.50
CA LEU A 87 2.88 -0.30 -14.37
C LEU A 87 3.44 -0.88 -13.07
N ARG A 88 3.19 -2.16 -12.78
CA ARG A 88 3.59 -2.84 -11.54
C ARG A 88 5.02 -3.39 -11.56
N VAL A 89 5.66 -3.46 -12.73
CA VAL A 89 6.98 -4.09 -12.87
C VAL A 89 8.05 -3.43 -11.99
N PRO A 90 8.18 -2.09 -11.89
CA PRO A 90 9.15 -1.46 -11.00
C PRO A 90 8.96 -1.90 -9.55
N SER A 91 7.72 -1.93 -9.06
CA SER A 91 7.42 -2.37 -7.70
C SER A 91 7.78 -3.83 -7.47
N ILE A 92 7.45 -4.72 -8.41
CA ILE A 92 7.83 -6.14 -8.33
C ILE A 92 9.35 -6.28 -8.23
N LEU A 93 10.11 -5.59 -9.08
CA LEU A 93 11.57 -5.64 -9.06
C LEU A 93 12.16 -5.10 -7.74
N LEU A 94 11.65 -3.96 -7.26
CA LEU A 94 12.06 -3.37 -5.97
C LEU A 94 11.71 -4.29 -4.79
N TYR A 95 10.54 -4.91 -4.79
CA TYR A 95 10.15 -5.85 -3.76
C TYR A 95 11.06 -7.08 -3.73
N LEU A 96 11.34 -7.70 -4.88
CA LEU A 96 12.25 -8.85 -4.98
C LEU A 96 13.68 -8.48 -4.56
N ALA A 97 14.17 -7.31 -4.99
CA ALA A 97 15.46 -6.78 -4.56
C ALA A 97 15.49 -6.52 -3.04
N GLY A 98 14.41 -5.98 -2.48
CA GLY A 98 14.27 -5.79 -1.03
C GLY A 98 14.30 -7.11 -0.26
N LEU A 99 13.57 -8.13 -0.70
CA LEU A 99 13.63 -9.48 -0.12
C LEU A 99 15.04 -10.07 -0.18
N PHE A 100 15.74 -9.88 -1.30
CA PHE A 100 17.13 -10.29 -1.41
C PHE A 100 18.03 -9.56 -0.39
N LEU A 101 17.82 -8.26 -0.16
CA LEU A 101 18.58 -7.50 0.84
C LEU A 101 18.26 -7.95 2.27
N VAL A 102 16.99 -8.25 2.59
CA VAL A 102 16.63 -8.85 3.89
C VAL A 102 17.29 -10.21 4.06
N ALA A 103 17.25 -11.06 3.03
CA ALA A 103 17.93 -12.36 3.06
C ALA A 103 19.45 -12.20 3.28
N ARG A 104 20.08 -11.18 2.66
CA ARG A 104 21.50 -10.87 2.87
C ARG A 104 21.77 -10.41 4.30
N ALA A 105 20.89 -9.59 4.89
CA ALA A 105 20.98 -9.17 6.29
C ALA A 105 20.82 -10.37 7.24
N ALA A 106 19.82 -11.22 7.00
CA ALA A 106 19.60 -12.44 7.76
C ALA A 106 20.80 -13.41 7.69
N GLY A 107 21.37 -13.55 6.50
CA GLY A 107 22.56 -14.37 6.30
C GLY A 107 23.81 -13.86 7.02
N ARG A 108 23.89 -12.55 7.29
CA ARG A 108 24.99 -11.98 8.11
C ARG A 108 24.80 -12.25 9.60
N LEU A 109 23.57 -12.18 10.08
CA LEU A 109 23.24 -12.29 11.51
C LEU A 109 23.01 -13.72 11.97
N GLY A 110 22.42 -14.58 11.09
CA GLY A 110 22.03 -15.95 11.45
C GLY A 110 22.58 -17.05 10.54
N GLY A 111 23.41 -16.68 9.55
CA GLY A 111 24.01 -17.65 8.63
C GLY A 111 23.21 -17.95 7.37
N PRO A 112 23.73 -18.83 6.48
CA PRO A 112 23.16 -19.08 5.14
C PRO A 112 21.76 -19.68 5.18
N ASP A 113 21.43 -20.46 6.21
CA ASP A 113 20.10 -21.07 6.37
C ASP A 113 19.04 -20.00 6.68
N SER A 114 19.38 -18.99 7.48
CA SER A 114 18.52 -17.83 7.74
C SER A 114 18.26 -17.03 6.46
N ALA A 115 19.26 -16.89 5.59
CA ALA A 115 19.08 -16.22 4.30
C ALA A 115 18.13 -17.00 3.38
N ARG A 116 18.24 -18.32 3.34
CA ARG A 116 17.33 -19.20 2.60
C ARG A 116 15.90 -19.14 3.16
N ALA A 117 15.78 -19.16 4.49
CA ALA A 117 14.48 -19.05 5.16
C ALA A 117 13.76 -17.75 4.76
N VAL A 118 14.43 -16.60 4.76
CA VAL A 118 13.84 -15.32 4.29
C VAL A 118 13.40 -15.40 2.84
N ALA A 119 14.18 -16.00 1.94
CA ALA A 119 13.81 -16.12 0.54
C ALA A 119 12.54 -16.97 0.34
N TRP A 120 12.41 -18.09 1.06
CA TRP A 120 11.19 -18.90 1.04
C TRP A 120 10.01 -18.24 1.75
N LEU A 121 10.25 -17.48 2.84
CA LEU A 121 9.21 -16.68 3.46
C LEU A 121 8.60 -15.68 2.49
N GLY A 122 9.40 -15.07 1.62
CA GLY A 122 8.90 -14.18 0.58
C GLY A 122 7.88 -14.85 -0.36
N VAL A 123 8.09 -16.14 -0.70
CA VAL A 123 7.15 -16.94 -1.51
C VAL A 123 5.88 -17.29 -0.74
N LEU A 124 6.03 -17.65 0.53
CA LEU A 124 4.92 -18.07 1.39
C LEU A 124 4.10 -16.90 1.95
N TRP A 125 4.56 -15.66 1.77
CA TRP A 125 4.01 -14.49 2.43
C TRP A 125 2.91 -13.79 1.61
N PRO A 126 1.62 -14.02 1.92
CA PRO A 126 0.50 -13.49 1.16
C PRO A 126 0.43 -11.96 1.16
N PHE A 127 0.79 -11.33 2.28
CA PHE A 127 0.83 -9.87 2.39
C PHE A 127 1.85 -9.26 1.42
N GLY A 128 3.08 -9.78 1.39
CA GLY A 128 4.10 -9.34 0.45
C GLY A 128 3.70 -9.55 -1.01
N PHE A 129 2.96 -10.63 -1.31
CA PHE A 129 2.41 -10.88 -2.64
C PHE A 129 1.39 -9.80 -3.05
N HIS A 130 0.51 -9.34 -2.15
CA HIS A 130 -0.44 -8.28 -2.43
C HIS A 130 0.23 -6.91 -2.56
N TYR A 131 0.98 -6.51 -1.53
CA TYR A 131 1.49 -5.15 -1.42
C TYR A 131 2.80 -4.91 -2.17
N GLY A 132 3.62 -5.94 -2.35
CA GLY A 132 4.92 -5.83 -3.04
C GLY A 132 4.83 -5.56 -4.53
N ARG A 133 3.66 -5.77 -5.15
CA ARG A 133 3.42 -5.47 -6.57
C ARG A 133 2.71 -4.15 -6.82
N LEU A 134 2.08 -3.54 -5.79
CA LEU A 134 1.34 -2.30 -6.00
C LEU A 134 2.23 -1.22 -6.60
N ALA A 135 1.77 -0.59 -7.68
CA ALA A 135 2.46 0.51 -8.34
C ALA A 135 2.35 1.79 -7.51
N SER A 136 2.93 1.76 -6.33
CA SER A 136 2.99 2.84 -5.36
C SER A 136 4.27 2.72 -4.53
N TRP A 137 4.55 3.71 -3.70
CA TRP A 137 5.77 3.86 -2.90
C TRP A 137 6.10 2.69 -1.94
N TYR A 138 5.20 1.74 -1.73
CA TYR A 138 5.34 0.66 -0.74
C TYR A 138 6.56 -0.24 -0.99
N ALA A 139 6.70 -0.73 -2.23
CA ALA A 139 7.81 -1.62 -2.58
C ALA A 139 9.16 -0.91 -2.55
N LEU A 140 9.21 0.37 -2.93
CA LEU A 140 10.42 1.19 -2.81
C LEU A 140 10.78 1.41 -1.34
N SER A 141 9.81 1.71 -0.48
CA SER A 141 10.04 1.84 0.97
C SER A 141 10.58 0.55 1.58
N PHE A 142 9.99 -0.60 1.23
CA PHE A 142 10.48 -1.92 1.64
C PHE A 142 11.93 -2.15 1.24
N PHE A 143 12.25 -1.90 -0.04
CA PHE A 143 13.61 -2.01 -0.57
C PHE A 143 14.60 -1.11 0.17
N LEU A 144 14.22 0.15 0.40
CA LEU A 144 15.08 1.13 1.06
C LEU A 144 15.30 0.82 2.54
N VAL A 145 14.28 0.37 3.28
CA VAL A 145 14.46 -0.06 4.68
C VAL A 145 15.33 -1.32 4.76
N ALA A 146 15.15 -2.27 3.84
CA ALA A 146 16.00 -3.46 3.77
C ALA A 146 17.46 -3.07 3.45
N GLY A 147 17.66 -2.17 2.48
CA GLY A 147 18.98 -1.65 2.09
C GLY A 147 19.64 -0.85 3.21
N LEU A 148 18.88 0.04 3.84
CA LEU A 148 19.32 0.84 4.98
C LEU A 148 19.75 -0.05 6.15
N THR A 149 18.95 -1.09 6.48
CA THR A 149 19.29 -2.06 7.52
C THR A 149 20.59 -2.80 7.21
N LEU A 150 20.75 -3.28 5.99
CA LEU A 150 21.97 -3.96 5.58
C LEU A 150 23.18 -3.01 5.57
N ALA A 151 23.01 -1.76 5.10
CA ALA A 151 24.06 -0.75 5.11
C ALA A 151 24.46 -0.39 6.55
N TYR A 152 23.49 -0.25 7.45
CA TYR A 152 23.68 -0.01 8.86
C TYR A 152 24.51 -1.14 9.51
N LEU A 153 24.14 -2.41 9.31
CA LEU A 153 24.85 -3.55 9.84
C LEU A 153 26.29 -3.61 9.30
N ARG A 154 26.50 -3.33 8.03
CA ARG A 154 27.83 -3.27 7.41
C ARG A 154 28.67 -2.13 7.97
N TYR A 155 28.05 -0.97 8.21
CA TYR A 155 28.72 0.18 8.80
C TYR A 155 29.18 -0.10 10.23
N LEU A 156 28.40 -0.83 11.03
CA LEU A 156 28.81 -1.26 12.36
C LEU A 156 30.02 -2.21 12.36
N GLU A 157 30.17 -3.03 11.31
CA GLU A 157 31.31 -3.94 11.19
C GLU A 157 32.61 -3.20 10.80
N ASP A 158 32.49 -2.22 9.89
CA ASP A 158 33.61 -1.45 9.39
C ASP A 158 33.11 -0.03 9.05
N GLN A 159 33.59 0.93 9.83
CA GLN A 159 33.16 2.34 9.78
C GLN A 159 33.87 3.11 8.66
N SER A 160 33.96 2.52 7.46
CA SER A 160 34.52 3.19 6.31
C SER A 160 33.58 4.25 5.74
N PHE A 161 34.16 5.28 5.11
CA PHE A 161 33.40 6.36 4.47
C PHE A 161 32.41 5.83 3.43
N GLY A 162 32.81 4.86 2.60
CA GLY A 162 31.91 4.29 1.57
C GLY A 162 30.66 3.62 2.16
N ARG A 163 30.80 2.92 3.31
CA ARG A 163 29.64 2.30 3.99
C ARG A 163 28.73 3.35 4.65
N TRP A 164 29.32 4.38 5.24
CA TRP A 164 28.56 5.51 5.74
C TRP A 164 27.82 6.24 4.63
N ALA A 165 28.48 6.52 3.51
CA ALA A 165 27.86 7.18 2.36
C ALA A 165 26.69 6.35 1.79
N LEU A 166 26.83 5.02 1.70
CA LEU A 166 25.74 4.13 1.29
C LEU A 166 24.55 4.17 2.26
N PHE A 167 24.83 4.17 3.57
CA PHE A 167 23.80 4.33 4.60
C PHE A 167 23.08 5.68 4.44
N LEU A 168 23.83 6.77 4.30
CA LEU A 168 23.28 8.12 4.12
C LEU A 168 22.43 8.22 2.85
N LEU A 169 22.90 7.67 1.73
CA LEU A 169 22.16 7.66 0.47
C LEU A 169 20.83 6.92 0.61
N ALA A 170 20.85 5.72 1.23
CA ALA A 170 19.63 4.95 1.49
C ALA A 170 18.67 5.70 2.43
N ALA A 171 19.18 6.39 3.45
CA ALA A 171 18.41 7.20 4.38
C ALA A 171 17.74 8.40 3.68
N VAL A 172 18.48 9.15 2.87
CA VAL A 172 17.95 10.26 2.07
C VAL A 172 16.88 9.76 1.11
N ALA A 173 17.14 8.68 0.35
CA ALA A 173 16.18 8.09 -0.56
C ALA A 173 14.89 7.65 0.17
N LEU A 174 15.01 7.10 1.38
CA LEU A 174 13.86 6.73 2.21
C LEU A 174 13.03 7.95 2.61
N LEU A 175 13.67 9.04 3.03
CA LEU A 175 12.97 10.30 3.37
C LEU A 175 12.27 10.93 2.16
N TRP A 176 12.83 10.75 0.95
CA TRP A 176 12.22 11.19 -0.31
C TRP A 176 11.16 10.22 -0.86
N THR A 177 10.95 9.09 -0.18
CA THR A 177 9.90 8.11 -0.52
C THR A 177 8.75 8.15 0.48
N ASN A 178 9.05 8.34 1.78
CA ASN A 178 8.03 8.23 2.82
C ASN A 178 8.42 9.03 4.07
N TYR A 179 7.49 9.82 4.61
CA TYR A 179 7.68 10.60 5.83
C TYR A 179 7.95 9.74 7.07
N PHE A 180 7.43 8.52 7.14
CA PHE A 180 7.76 7.56 8.20
C PHE A 180 9.23 7.11 8.18
N GLY A 181 9.99 7.44 7.15
CA GLY A 181 11.44 7.26 7.12
C GLY A 181 12.12 7.88 8.34
N TRP A 182 11.61 9.00 8.87
CA TRP A 182 12.12 9.61 10.11
C TRP A 182 11.95 8.70 11.33
N ALA A 183 10.84 8.00 11.45
CA ALA A 183 10.62 7.06 12.54
C ALA A 183 11.53 5.83 12.44
N ILE A 184 11.79 5.33 11.21
CA ILE A 184 12.78 4.28 10.94
C ILE A 184 14.18 4.74 11.39
N LEU A 185 14.60 5.94 10.98
CA LEU A 185 15.89 6.52 11.34
C LEU A 185 16.00 6.77 12.85
N GLY A 186 14.91 7.22 13.49
CA GLY A 186 14.81 7.36 14.93
C GLY A 186 15.04 6.05 15.68
N CYS A 187 14.45 4.95 15.22
CA CYS A 187 14.70 3.62 15.79
C CYS A 187 16.18 3.20 15.66
N LEU A 188 16.82 3.47 14.51
CA LEU A 188 18.26 3.20 14.35
C LEU A 188 19.13 4.09 15.23
N ALA A 189 18.74 5.35 15.45
CA ALA A 189 19.42 6.23 16.41
C ALA A 189 19.28 5.72 17.85
N ILE A 190 18.11 5.23 18.23
CA ILE A 190 17.88 4.57 19.52
C ILE A 190 18.75 3.31 19.63
N ASP A 191 18.87 2.50 18.57
CA ASP A 191 19.78 1.33 18.55
C ASP A 191 21.22 1.75 18.82
N GLN A 192 21.72 2.85 18.22
CA GLN A 192 23.05 3.38 18.51
C GLN A 192 23.23 3.75 19.98
N LEU A 193 22.23 4.41 20.57
CA LEU A 193 22.27 4.79 21.99
C LEU A 193 22.28 3.57 22.91
N LEU A 194 21.47 2.55 22.60
CA LEU A 194 21.41 1.30 23.37
C LEU A 194 22.74 0.54 23.27
N ARG A 195 23.35 0.50 22.07
CA ARG A 195 24.68 -0.09 21.85
C ARG A 195 25.78 0.65 22.61
N PHE A 196 25.73 1.98 22.60
CA PHE A 196 26.67 2.80 23.34
C PHE A 196 26.61 2.50 24.84
N ARG A 197 25.41 2.43 25.43
CA ARG A 197 25.21 2.06 26.83
C ARG A 197 25.69 0.63 27.16
N ALA A 198 25.59 -0.28 26.19
CA ALA A 198 26.06 -1.66 26.34
C ALA A 198 27.56 -1.84 26.04
N ALA A 199 28.29 -0.75 25.83
CA ALA A 199 29.69 -0.77 25.39
C ALA A 199 29.95 -1.58 24.10
N GLU A 200 28.91 -1.71 23.25
CA GLU A 200 29.03 -2.32 21.93
C GLU A 200 29.62 -1.31 20.92
N ARG A 201 30.01 -1.80 19.77
CA ARG A 201 30.54 -0.94 18.70
C ARG A 201 29.46 0.01 18.17
N THR A 202 29.72 1.32 18.20
CA THR A 202 28.84 2.39 17.74
C THR A 202 29.54 3.34 16.79
N ALA A 203 28.75 4.14 16.05
CA ALA A 203 29.28 5.27 15.30
C ALA A 203 29.81 6.36 16.26
N SER A 204 30.82 7.12 15.83
CA SER A 204 31.27 8.27 16.61
C SER A 204 30.18 9.35 16.69
N PRO A 205 30.09 10.11 17.78
CA PRO A 205 29.12 11.21 17.92
C PRO A 205 29.22 12.23 16.78
N ALA A 206 30.42 12.52 16.31
CA ALA A 206 30.63 13.44 15.18
C ALA A 206 29.98 12.95 13.88
N ILE A 207 30.04 11.66 13.59
CA ILE A 207 29.38 11.06 12.43
C ILE A 207 27.87 11.07 12.60
N LEU A 208 27.34 10.81 13.78
CA LEU A 208 25.91 10.87 14.06
C LEU A 208 25.38 12.29 13.83
N VAL A 209 26.07 13.31 14.35
CA VAL A 209 25.70 14.71 14.15
C VAL A 209 25.78 15.09 12.66
N ARG A 210 26.87 14.73 11.96
CA ARG A 210 26.98 14.98 10.51
C ARG A 210 25.86 14.33 9.73
N THR A 211 25.52 13.09 10.05
CA THR A 211 24.41 12.37 9.42
C THR A 211 23.10 13.10 9.65
N ALA A 212 22.79 13.48 10.88
CA ALA A 212 21.58 14.21 11.23
C ALA A 212 21.47 15.54 10.46
N VAL A 213 22.54 16.32 10.43
CA VAL A 213 22.58 17.61 9.68
C VAL A 213 22.33 17.36 8.19
N LEU A 214 23.01 16.42 7.57
CA LEU A 214 22.83 16.13 6.14
C LEU A 214 21.41 15.64 5.82
N LEU A 215 20.80 14.83 6.68
CA LEU A 215 19.41 14.39 6.52
C LEU A 215 18.43 15.56 6.66
N CYS A 216 18.63 16.44 7.63
CA CYS A 216 17.81 17.65 7.77
C CYS A 216 17.93 18.55 6.53
N VAL A 217 19.15 18.78 6.04
CA VAL A 217 19.38 19.59 4.81
C VAL A 217 18.71 18.94 3.60
N ALA A 218 18.86 17.62 3.41
CA ALA A 218 18.24 16.88 2.31
C ALA A 218 16.70 16.87 2.39
N PHE A 219 16.14 17.04 3.59
CA PHE A 219 14.70 17.09 3.83
C PHE A 219 14.08 18.49 3.69
N LEU A 220 14.88 19.55 3.72
CA LEU A 220 14.37 20.93 3.63
C LEU A 220 13.38 21.17 2.47
N PRO A 221 13.60 20.65 1.25
CA PRO A 221 12.65 20.80 0.16
C PRO A 221 11.27 20.21 0.44
N LEU A 222 11.22 19.15 1.24
CA LEU A 222 9.99 18.39 1.58
C LEU A 222 9.24 18.98 2.80
N PHE A 223 9.87 19.89 3.53
CA PHE A 223 9.37 20.33 4.85
C PHE A 223 7.99 21.00 4.78
N ARG A 224 7.73 21.80 3.72
CA ARG A 224 6.41 22.45 3.56
C ARG A 224 5.31 21.42 3.32
N ALA A 225 5.53 20.48 2.40
CA ALA A 225 4.59 19.40 2.09
C ALA A 225 4.33 18.55 3.34
N PHE A 226 5.39 18.15 4.05
CA PHE A 226 5.30 17.42 5.31
C PHE A 226 4.46 18.15 6.36
N ARG A 227 4.70 19.46 6.57
CA ARG A 227 3.95 20.25 7.56
C ARG A 227 2.46 20.32 7.23
N ASN A 228 2.14 20.49 5.94
CA ASN A 228 0.74 20.57 5.50
C ASN A 228 0.03 19.23 5.69
N GLU A 229 0.69 18.12 5.37
CA GLU A 229 0.15 16.78 5.56
C GLU A 229 -0.02 16.43 7.04
N PHE A 230 1.03 16.67 7.84
CA PHE A 230 1.02 16.38 9.27
C PHE A 230 -0.05 17.16 10.04
N GLY A 231 -0.38 18.38 9.60
CA GLY A 231 -1.40 19.21 10.23
C GLY A 231 -2.85 18.82 9.92
N THR A 232 -3.08 17.96 8.92
CA THR A 232 -4.43 17.63 8.45
C THR A 232 -4.86 16.19 8.60
N ASP A 233 -3.95 15.24 8.58
CA ASP A 233 -4.26 13.82 8.50
C ASP A 233 -3.99 13.03 9.80
N PHE A 234 -3.27 13.61 10.76
CA PHE A 234 -3.08 12.97 12.07
C PHE A 234 -4.21 13.32 13.03
N ASP A 235 -5.18 12.42 13.10
CA ASP A 235 -6.25 12.50 14.09
C ASP A 235 -5.95 11.58 15.28
N PHE A 236 -5.50 12.18 16.38
CA PHE A 236 -5.21 11.47 17.63
C PHE A 236 -6.45 11.20 18.50
N HIS A 237 -7.65 11.55 18.02
CA HIS A 237 -8.89 11.47 18.80
C HIS A 237 -9.63 10.14 18.64
N HIS A 238 -8.97 9.10 18.10
CA HIS A 238 -9.60 7.80 17.94
C HIS A 238 -9.88 7.12 19.28
N ARG A 239 -10.99 6.40 19.33
CA ARG A 239 -11.33 5.57 20.49
C ARG A 239 -10.26 4.50 20.71
N ALA A 240 -9.90 4.24 21.97
CA ALA A 240 -8.88 3.23 22.31
C ALA A 240 -9.17 1.85 21.68
N LEU A 241 -10.45 1.47 21.58
CA LEU A 241 -10.85 0.22 20.92
C LEU A 241 -10.52 0.24 19.41
N THR A 242 -10.72 1.36 18.73
CA THR A 242 -10.40 1.51 17.31
C THR A 242 -8.90 1.41 17.07
N ILE A 243 -8.09 2.06 17.92
CA ILE A 243 -6.62 1.97 17.87
C ILE A 243 -6.17 0.52 18.07
N LEU A 244 -6.70 -0.15 19.10
CA LEU A 244 -6.35 -1.55 19.38
C LEU A 244 -6.77 -2.50 18.25
N ALA A 245 -7.98 -2.33 17.73
CA ALA A 245 -8.49 -3.11 16.60
C ALA A 245 -7.66 -2.90 15.33
N ASN A 246 -7.28 -1.65 15.02
CA ASN A 246 -6.43 -1.31 13.89
C ASN A 246 -5.03 -1.94 14.04
N ALA A 247 -4.41 -1.84 15.23
CA ALA A 247 -3.11 -2.44 15.50
C ALA A 247 -3.17 -3.98 15.40
N ALA A 248 -4.17 -4.60 16.01
CA ALA A 248 -4.36 -6.05 15.98
C ALA A 248 -4.63 -6.55 14.55
N PHE A 249 -5.47 -5.85 13.79
CA PHE A 249 -5.74 -6.15 12.39
C PHE A 249 -4.48 -5.95 11.53
N GLY A 250 -3.70 -4.90 11.79
CA GLY A 250 -2.43 -4.67 11.12
C GLY A 250 -1.45 -5.82 11.32
N VAL A 251 -1.23 -6.25 12.56
CA VAL A 251 -0.36 -7.40 12.87
C VAL A 251 -0.89 -8.67 12.20
N TYR A 252 -2.18 -8.96 12.30
CA TYR A 252 -2.80 -10.10 11.64
C TYR A 252 -2.59 -10.06 10.13
N SER A 253 -2.90 -8.93 9.51
CA SER A 253 -2.80 -8.75 8.05
C SER A 253 -1.36 -8.82 7.55
N LEU A 254 -0.38 -8.38 8.34
CA LEU A 254 1.04 -8.50 8.00
C LEU A 254 1.46 -9.96 7.75
N PHE A 255 0.82 -10.91 8.43
CA PHE A 255 1.11 -12.33 8.26
C PHE A 255 0.16 -13.01 7.26
N VAL A 256 -1.14 -12.78 7.37
CA VAL A 256 -2.19 -13.49 6.61
C VAL A 256 -2.64 -12.73 5.37
N SER A 257 -2.31 -11.42 5.27
CA SER A 257 -2.87 -10.48 4.32
C SER A 257 -4.33 -10.12 4.62
N GLU A 258 -4.91 -9.21 3.84
CA GLU A 258 -6.35 -8.91 3.88
C GLU A 258 -7.20 -9.96 3.16
N SER A 259 -6.57 -11.02 2.67
CA SER A 259 -7.24 -12.09 1.92
C SER A 259 -8.19 -12.94 2.77
N VAL A 260 -8.02 -12.90 4.11
CA VAL A 260 -8.90 -13.56 5.08
C VAL A 260 -9.27 -12.57 6.17
N ALA A 261 -10.53 -12.20 6.20
CA ALA A 261 -11.03 -11.27 7.21
C ALA A 261 -11.17 -11.91 8.60
N PRO A 262 -10.92 -11.15 9.69
CA PRO A 262 -11.00 -11.67 11.06
C PRO A 262 -12.35 -12.27 11.45
N TRP A 263 -13.45 -11.83 10.86
CA TRP A 263 -14.81 -12.34 11.16
C TRP A 263 -15.15 -13.69 10.50
N TYR A 264 -14.31 -14.21 9.64
CA TYR A 264 -14.40 -15.60 9.16
C TYR A 264 -13.66 -16.53 10.13
N TRP A 265 -14.24 -16.75 11.32
CA TRP A 265 -13.61 -17.35 12.50
C TRP A 265 -13.00 -18.71 12.26
N PHE A 266 -13.62 -19.53 11.38
CA PHE A 266 -13.11 -20.84 11.05
C PHE A 266 -11.73 -20.81 10.33
N LEU A 267 -11.36 -19.68 9.70
CA LEU A 267 -10.03 -19.43 9.13
C LEU A 267 -9.19 -18.52 10.02
N SER A 268 -9.80 -17.47 10.56
CA SER A 268 -9.08 -16.41 11.27
C SER A 268 -8.61 -16.83 12.65
N ILE A 269 -9.36 -17.68 13.39
CA ILE A 269 -8.91 -18.18 14.70
C ILE A 269 -7.65 -19.05 14.54
N PRO A 270 -7.64 -20.11 13.68
CA PRO A 270 -6.42 -20.87 13.45
C PRO A 270 -5.25 -20.02 12.95
N ALA A 271 -5.52 -19.06 12.05
CA ALA A 271 -4.49 -18.13 11.57
C ALA A 271 -3.94 -17.26 12.70
N GLY A 272 -4.81 -16.66 13.51
CA GLY A 272 -4.42 -15.82 14.65
C GLY A 272 -3.61 -16.60 15.69
N MET A 273 -4.01 -17.84 16.02
CA MET A 273 -3.25 -18.73 16.90
C MET A 273 -1.87 -19.05 16.32
N ALA A 274 -1.79 -19.33 15.01
CA ALA A 274 -0.52 -19.57 14.35
C ALA A 274 0.37 -18.32 14.34
N VAL A 275 -0.19 -17.10 14.15
CA VAL A 275 0.54 -15.83 14.24
C VAL A 275 1.11 -15.64 15.65
N LEU A 276 0.30 -15.84 16.70
CA LEU A 276 0.75 -15.74 18.09
C LEU A 276 1.85 -16.77 18.41
N ALA A 277 1.67 -18.02 17.98
CA ALA A 277 2.68 -19.06 18.12
C ALA A 277 3.97 -18.71 17.37
N CYS A 278 3.88 -18.20 16.13
CA CYS A 278 5.02 -17.77 15.34
C CYS A 278 5.80 -16.65 16.06
N VAL A 279 5.11 -15.61 16.53
CA VAL A 279 5.73 -14.50 17.29
C VAL A 279 6.42 -15.03 18.56
N GLY A 280 5.73 -15.88 19.35
CA GLY A 280 6.30 -16.49 20.56
C GLY A 280 7.55 -17.33 20.26
N LEU A 281 7.50 -18.19 19.25
CA LEU A 281 8.63 -19.03 18.83
C LEU A 281 9.81 -18.17 18.34
N VAL A 282 9.56 -17.12 17.56
CA VAL A 282 10.58 -16.19 17.08
C VAL A 282 11.23 -15.46 18.25
N VAL A 283 10.43 -14.89 19.17
CA VAL A 283 10.96 -14.21 20.36
C VAL A 283 11.82 -15.15 21.21
N ALA A 284 11.43 -16.40 21.34
CA ALA A 284 12.18 -17.40 22.11
C ALA A 284 13.50 -17.82 21.43
N SER A 285 13.50 -17.94 20.08
CA SER A 285 14.64 -18.50 19.34
C SER A 285 15.68 -17.47 18.90
N VAL A 286 15.29 -16.19 18.75
CA VAL A 286 16.15 -15.16 18.15
C VAL A 286 17.07 -14.49 19.19
N PRO A 287 18.37 -14.20 18.88
CA PRO A 287 19.28 -13.50 19.76
C PRO A 287 18.79 -12.10 20.15
N ARG A 288 19.20 -11.61 21.33
CA ARG A 288 18.76 -10.28 21.84
C ARG A 288 19.02 -9.12 20.88
N ASN A 289 20.17 -9.12 20.19
CA ASN A 289 20.51 -8.08 19.21
C ASN A 289 19.60 -8.08 17.97
N VAL A 290 18.98 -9.20 17.64
CA VAL A 290 18.00 -9.31 16.54
C VAL A 290 16.59 -9.01 17.03
N ARG A 291 16.23 -9.34 18.29
CA ARG A 291 14.93 -9.00 18.89
C ARG A 291 14.65 -7.49 18.87
N ARG A 292 15.69 -6.64 18.89
CA ARG A 292 15.53 -5.18 18.80
C ARG A 292 14.75 -4.78 17.55
N PHE A 293 14.98 -5.44 16.40
CA PHE A 293 14.23 -5.16 15.18
C PHE A 293 12.74 -5.48 15.30
N LEU A 294 12.37 -6.57 15.99
CA LEU A 294 10.96 -6.85 16.29
C LEU A 294 10.34 -5.76 17.17
N LEU A 295 11.07 -5.30 18.18
CA LEU A 295 10.59 -4.23 19.08
C LEU A 295 10.42 -2.92 18.32
N TYR A 296 11.34 -2.57 17.43
CA TYR A 296 11.21 -1.38 16.57
C TYR A 296 10.02 -1.52 15.61
N GLY A 297 9.85 -2.70 15.00
CA GLY A 297 8.68 -3.00 14.17
C GLY A 297 7.37 -2.86 14.94
N ALA A 298 7.28 -3.45 16.13
CA ALA A 298 6.10 -3.35 16.98
C ALA A 298 5.82 -1.90 17.44
N PHE A 299 6.86 -1.16 17.79
CA PHE A 299 6.75 0.27 18.13
C PHE A 299 6.19 1.09 16.97
N LEU A 300 6.70 0.88 15.76
CA LEU A 300 6.22 1.59 14.57
C LEU A 300 4.77 1.25 14.22
N ILE A 301 4.37 -0.03 14.34
CA ILE A 301 2.98 -0.46 14.13
C ILE A 301 2.07 0.25 15.16
N ALA A 302 2.48 0.28 16.44
CA ALA A 302 1.73 0.97 17.48
C ALA A 302 1.64 2.49 17.21
N ALA A 303 2.76 3.12 16.83
CA ALA A 303 2.79 4.55 16.50
C ALA A 303 1.86 4.89 15.32
N MET A 304 1.88 4.09 14.24
CA MET A 304 0.98 4.24 13.11
C MET A 304 -0.50 4.07 13.52
N ALA A 305 -0.80 3.07 14.36
CA ALA A 305 -2.17 2.85 14.83
C ALA A 305 -2.68 4.01 15.71
N VAL A 306 -1.83 4.56 16.57
CA VAL A 306 -2.17 5.71 17.45
C VAL A 306 -2.35 7.00 16.63
N SER A 307 -1.57 7.19 15.55
CA SER A 307 -1.71 8.36 14.68
C SER A 307 -2.90 8.29 13.72
N GLY A 308 -3.76 7.29 13.85
CA GLY A 308 -4.96 7.16 13.03
C GLY A 308 -4.73 6.61 11.61
N ILE A 309 -3.48 6.22 11.30
CA ILE A 309 -3.17 5.65 10.00
C ILE A 309 -3.80 4.28 9.88
N LEU A 310 -4.55 4.11 8.81
CA LEU A 310 -5.20 2.84 8.53
C LEU A 310 -4.16 1.78 8.14
N LEU A 311 -4.01 0.78 9.01
CA LEU A 311 -3.30 -0.44 8.68
C LEU A 311 -4.23 -1.36 7.86
N PRO A 312 -3.69 -2.20 6.93
CA PRO A 312 -2.31 -2.67 6.84
C PRO A 312 -1.43 -1.96 5.79
N THR A 313 -1.94 -1.06 4.98
CA THR A 313 -1.26 -0.54 3.79
C THR A 313 0.21 -0.12 4.01
N PRO A 314 0.56 0.71 5.03
CA PRO A 314 1.94 1.15 5.23
C PRO A 314 2.86 0.09 5.86
N LEU A 315 2.35 -1.08 6.24
CA LEU A 315 3.13 -2.09 6.97
C LEU A 315 4.26 -2.73 6.14
N LEU A 316 4.22 -2.61 4.81
CA LEU A 316 5.32 -3.10 3.98
C LEU A 316 6.63 -2.36 4.32
N LEU A 317 6.55 -1.07 4.73
CA LEU A 317 7.69 -0.30 5.22
C LEU A 317 8.39 -0.97 6.42
N VAL A 318 7.61 -1.50 7.36
CA VAL A 318 8.12 -2.08 8.63
C VAL A 318 8.53 -3.54 8.46
N SER A 319 7.99 -4.21 7.45
CA SER A 319 8.12 -5.65 7.29
C SER A 319 9.55 -6.18 7.12
N PRO A 320 10.56 -5.45 6.63
CA PRO A 320 11.95 -5.93 6.70
C PRO A 320 12.39 -6.28 8.11
N TRP A 321 11.94 -5.52 9.12
CA TRP A 321 12.27 -5.72 10.54
C TRP A 321 11.48 -6.84 11.21
N ILE A 322 10.41 -7.31 10.57
CA ILE A 322 9.66 -8.50 10.99
C ILE A 322 10.21 -9.75 10.28
N LEU A 323 10.42 -9.68 8.95
CA LEU A 323 10.92 -10.82 8.18
C LEU A 323 12.34 -11.24 8.57
N LEU A 324 13.19 -10.27 8.92
CA LEU A 324 14.56 -10.54 9.34
C LEU A 324 14.64 -11.47 10.57
N PRO A 325 14.01 -11.16 11.71
CA PRO A 325 13.98 -12.06 12.86
C PRO A 325 13.24 -13.37 12.59
N VAL A 326 12.12 -13.35 11.86
CA VAL A 326 11.38 -14.58 11.51
C VAL A 326 12.26 -15.53 10.70
N GLY A 327 12.99 -15.02 9.70
CA GLY A 327 13.92 -15.81 8.91
C GLY A 327 15.12 -16.33 9.70
N ILE A 328 15.64 -15.54 10.64
CA ILE A 328 16.71 -15.99 11.53
C ILE A 328 16.20 -17.08 12.48
N GLY A 329 15.01 -16.90 13.06
CA GLY A 329 14.38 -17.91 13.90
C GLY A 329 14.15 -19.23 13.15
N ALA A 330 13.67 -19.15 11.91
CA ALA A 330 13.44 -20.33 11.07
C ALA A 330 14.73 -21.02 10.58
N GLY A 331 15.83 -20.25 10.42
CA GLY A 331 17.12 -20.77 9.96
C GLY A 331 18.08 -21.21 11.06
N THR A 332 17.77 -20.99 12.34
CA THR A 332 18.64 -21.37 13.45
C THR A 332 18.29 -22.72 14.02
N ASP A 333 19.26 -23.63 14.06
CA ASP A 333 19.12 -25.03 14.49
C ASP A 333 19.30 -25.15 16.01
N LYS A 334 18.33 -24.65 16.83
CA LYS A 334 18.51 -24.62 18.29
C LYS A 334 17.68 -25.63 19.09
N SER A 335 16.52 -26.02 18.64
CA SER A 335 15.71 -27.02 19.32
C SER A 335 14.77 -27.72 18.34
N PHE A 336 14.34 -28.93 18.69
CA PHE A 336 13.34 -29.68 17.94
C PHE A 336 12.06 -28.85 17.75
N GLN A 337 11.63 -28.13 18.78
CA GLN A 337 10.43 -27.30 18.73
C GLN A 337 10.53 -26.16 17.71
N THR A 338 11.64 -25.41 17.66
CA THR A 338 11.83 -24.35 16.69
C THR A 338 12.06 -24.89 15.28
N ARG A 339 12.68 -26.06 15.15
CA ARG A 339 12.97 -26.69 13.87
C ARG A 339 11.71 -27.20 13.15
N ILE A 340 10.68 -27.61 13.88
CA ILE A 340 9.42 -28.13 13.32
C ILE A 340 8.28 -27.14 13.51
N ALA A 341 8.07 -26.63 14.72
CA ALA A 341 6.91 -25.81 15.06
C ALA A 341 6.89 -24.49 14.26
N LEU A 342 8.04 -23.80 14.13
CA LEU A 342 8.07 -22.54 13.40
C LEU A 342 7.80 -22.67 11.89
N PRO A 343 8.42 -23.60 11.14
CA PRO A 343 8.02 -23.87 9.75
C PRO A 343 6.55 -24.28 9.60
N VAL A 344 6.02 -25.11 10.50
CA VAL A 344 4.61 -25.56 10.46
C VAL A 344 3.66 -24.36 10.66
N THR A 345 3.93 -23.49 11.63
CA THR A 345 3.11 -22.28 11.84
C THR A 345 3.19 -21.33 10.63
N LEU A 346 4.35 -21.16 10.03
CA LEU A 346 4.54 -20.33 8.83
C LEU A 346 3.81 -20.91 7.61
N LEU A 347 3.86 -22.23 7.43
CA LEU A 347 3.11 -22.92 6.36
C LEU A 347 1.60 -22.82 6.58
N MET A 348 1.14 -22.91 7.82
CA MET A 348 -0.28 -22.73 8.15
C MET A 348 -0.74 -21.30 7.86
N ILE A 349 0.00 -20.30 8.32
CA ILE A 349 -0.28 -18.87 8.05
C ILE A 349 -0.30 -18.61 6.53
N GLY A 350 0.77 -19.03 5.83
CA GLY A 350 0.89 -18.89 4.39
C GLY A 350 -0.24 -19.60 3.66
N GLY A 351 -0.52 -20.86 4.02
CA GLY A 351 -1.57 -21.67 3.42
C GLY A 351 -2.96 -21.04 3.54
N ILE A 352 -3.33 -20.54 4.74
CA ILE A 352 -4.61 -19.86 4.96
C ILE A 352 -4.68 -18.57 4.13
N GLY A 353 -3.63 -17.75 4.14
CA GLY A 353 -3.61 -16.51 3.38
C GLY A 353 -3.67 -16.74 1.86
N TRP A 354 -2.92 -17.71 1.34
CA TRP A 354 -2.96 -18.09 -0.07
C TRP A 354 -4.31 -18.69 -0.47
N PHE A 355 -4.93 -19.50 0.40
CA PHE A 355 -6.30 -19.96 0.20
C PHE A 355 -7.27 -18.79 0.07
N GLY A 356 -7.16 -17.76 0.93
CA GLY A 356 -7.95 -16.54 0.83
C GLY A 356 -7.73 -15.79 -0.49
N ILE A 357 -6.47 -15.65 -0.94
CA ILE A 357 -6.12 -15.02 -2.22
C ILE A 357 -6.78 -15.77 -3.39
N TYR A 358 -6.66 -17.08 -3.40
CA TYR A 358 -7.17 -17.92 -4.49
C TYR A 358 -8.70 -17.96 -4.53
N SER A 359 -9.34 -18.12 -3.37
CA SER A 359 -10.80 -18.20 -3.27
C SER A 359 -11.50 -16.88 -3.54
N ARG A 360 -10.84 -15.75 -3.30
CA ARG A 360 -11.36 -14.36 -3.44
C ARG A 360 -12.63 -14.06 -2.64
N HIS A 361 -13.02 -14.96 -1.75
CA HIS A 361 -14.31 -14.87 -1.04
C HIS A 361 -14.20 -14.29 0.37
N TYR A 362 -13.02 -14.37 0.97
CA TYR A 362 -12.83 -14.10 2.39
C TYR A 362 -12.17 -12.76 2.70
N TYR A 363 -12.00 -11.89 1.71
CA TYR A 363 -11.31 -10.60 1.88
C TYR A 363 -11.94 -9.71 2.95
N SER A 364 -11.11 -9.05 3.73
CA SER A 364 -11.53 -7.99 4.66
C SER A 364 -11.87 -6.70 3.94
N ALA A 365 -11.10 -6.38 2.91
CA ALA A 365 -11.29 -5.25 2.04
C ALA A 365 -11.07 -5.74 0.59
N PRO A 366 -12.11 -5.78 -0.24
CA PRO A 366 -12.03 -6.39 -1.57
C PRO A 366 -11.36 -5.52 -2.63
N ARG A 367 -10.62 -4.48 -2.25
CA ARG A 367 -9.96 -3.51 -3.16
C ARG A 367 -9.10 -4.15 -4.26
N PHE A 368 -8.55 -5.34 -4.03
CA PHE A 368 -7.77 -6.07 -5.03
C PHE A 368 -8.61 -6.81 -6.08
N ILE A 369 -9.91 -6.95 -5.85
CA ILE A 369 -10.83 -7.73 -6.67
C ILE A 369 -12.09 -6.95 -7.04
N GLU A 370 -12.09 -5.63 -6.90
CA GLU A 370 -13.21 -4.75 -7.23
C GLU A 370 -13.60 -4.82 -8.70
N PRO A 371 -14.88 -4.74 -9.03
CA PRO A 371 -15.36 -4.84 -10.40
C PRO A 371 -15.21 -3.53 -11.20
N TRP A 372 -14.25 -2.65 -10.88
CA TRP A 372 -14.06 -1.36 -11.55
C TRP A 372 -13.97 -1.42 -13.08
N PRO A 373 -13.25 -2.39 -13.69
CA PRO A 373 -13.26 -2.52 -15.15
C PRO A 373 -14.67 -2.66 -15.70
N LYS A 374 -15.51 -3.52 -15.08
CA LYS A 374 -16.89 -3.76 -15.51
C LYS A 374 -17.81 -2.55 -15.28
N VAL A 375 -17.61 -1.83 -14.17
CA VAL A 375 -18.34 -0.58 -13.88
C VAL A 375 -18.00 0.49 -14.92
N ALA A 376 -16.71 0.62 -15.26
CA ALA A 376 -16.24 1.56 -16.26
C ALA A 376 -16.73 1.22 -17.67
N GLU A 377 -16.79 -0.06 -18.06
CA GLU A 377 -17.40 -0.51 -19.33
C GLU A 377 -18.87 -0.09 -19.43
N GLY A 378 -19.65 -0.32 -18.37
CA GLY A 378 -21.06 0.11 -18.31
C GLY A 378 -21.19 1.63 -18.44
N ALA A 379 -20.37 2.39 -17.73
CA ALA A 379 -20.38 3.85 -17.79
C ALA A 379 -19.94 4.38 -19.16
N ALA A 380 -18.93 3.79 -19.78
CA ALA A 380 -18.48 4.16 -21.12
C ALA A 380 -19.60 3.98 -22.17
N GLY A 381 -20.37 2.89 -22.07
CA GLY A 381 -21.56 2.68 -22.90
C GLY A 381 -22.60 3.78 -22.74
N LYS A 382 -22.88 4.20 -21.50
CA LYS A 382 -23.81 5.28 -21.18
C LYS A 382 -23.31 6.65 -21.67
N ILE A 383 -22.03 6.95 -21.53
CA ILE A 383 -21.40 8.18 -22.05
C ILE A 383 -21.56 8.27 -23.57
N ARG A 384 -21.32 7.18 -24.29
CA ARG A 384 -21.51 7.12 -25.75
C ARG A 384 -22.96 7.37 -26.17
N SER A 385 -23.93 7.07 -25.30
CA SER A 385 -25.35 7.40 -25.50
C SER A 385 -25.77 8.79 -24.97
N GLY A 386 -24.82 9.62 -24.54
CA GLY A 386 -25.05 11.01 -24.13
C GLY A 386 -25.26 11.22 -22.62
N ALA A 387 -25.09 10.21 -21.79
CA ALA A 387 -25.25 10.36 -20.33
C ALA A 387 -24.08 11.13 -19.69
N THR A 388 -24.39 11.89 -18.64
CA THR A 388 -23.38 12.50 -17.77
C THR A 388 -23.11 11.57 -16.58
N VAL A 389 -21.83 11.38 -16.25
CA VAL A 389 -21.39 10.50 -15.15
C VAL A 389 -20.79 11.32 -14.01
N ILE A 390 -21.26 11.07 -12.78
CA ILE A 390 -20.71 11.64 -11.55
C ILE A 390 -20.10 10.50 -10.74
N ALA A 391 -18.83 10.60 -10.41
CA ALA A 391 -18.11 9.55 -9.68
C ALA A 391 -17.01 10.11 -8.79
N ASN A 392 -16.56 9.32 -7.79
CA ASN A 392 -15.54 9.72 -6.81
C ASN A 392 -14.30 8.81 -6.74
N SER A 393 -14.21 7.71 -7.50
CA SER A 393 -13.06 6.79 -7.42
C SER A 393 -11.98 7.10 -8.46
N PRO A 394 -10.72 7.33 -8.05
CA PRO A 394 -9.58 7.47 -8.96
C PRO A 394 -9.40 6.26 -9.89
N THR A 395 -9.58 5.05 -9.35
CA THR A 395 -9.52 3.81 -10.11
C THR A 395 -10.58 3.74 -11.20
N PHE A 396 -11.81 4.12 -10.87
CA PHE A 396 -12.89 4.20 -11.86
C PHE A 396 -12.53 5.16 -13.00
N PHE A 397 -12.07 6.37 -12.68
CA PHE A 397 -11.66 7.36 -13.69
C PHE A 397 -10.53 6.85 -14.58
N LEU A 398 -9.58 6.11 -14.01
CA LEU A 398 -8.49 5.51 -14.77
C LEU A 398 -9.03 4.52 -15.83
N TYR A 399 -9.85 3.55 -15.41
CA TYR A 399 -10.42 2.56 -16.33
C TYR A 399 -11.34 3.20 -17.38
N LEU A 400 -12.15 4.17 -16.96
CA LEU A 400 -13.07 4.87 -17.85
C LEU A 400 -12.30 5.68 -18.91
N THR A 401 -11.28 6.45 -18.50
CA THR A 401 -10.44 7.22 -19.42
C THR A 401 -9.80 6.31 -20.46
N TYR A 402 -9.29 5.16 -20.00
CA TYR A 402 -8.73 4.15 -20.88
C TYR A 402 -9.75 3.67 -21.92
N LEU A 403 -10.95 3.27 -21.49
CA LEU A 403 -12.01 2.73 -22.37
C LEU A 403 -12.56 3.75 -23.36
N LEU A 404 -12.53 5.03 -23.02
CA LEU A 404 -12.99 6.11 -23.90
C LEU A 404 -11.96 6.49 -24.96
N HIS A 405 -10.66 6.24 -24.73
CA HIS A 405 -9.57 6.59 -25.63
C HIS A 405 -8.91 5.39 -26.29
N ALA A 406 -9.24 4.17 -25.85
CA ALA A 406 -8.69 2.98 -26.46
C ALA A 406 -9.25 2.78 -27.89
N PRO A 407 -8.40 2.41 -28.87
CA PRO A 407 -8.87 1.97 -30.16
C PRO A 407 -9.83 0.79 -30.02
N ASP A 408 -10.83 0.70 -30.90
CA ASP A 408 -11.76 -0.43 -30.90
C ASP A 408 -11.02 -1.77 -30.88
N GLY A 409 -11.37 -2.63 -29.92
CA GLY A 409 -10.76 -3.95 -29.72
C GLY A 409 -9.54 -4.00 -28.79
N SER A 410 -9.09 -2.88 -28.22
CA SER A 410 -8.02 -2.90 -27.21
C SER A 410 -8.57 -3.27 -25.83
N THR A 411 -7.83 -4.14 -25.13
CA THR A 411 -8.18 -4.50 -23.76
C THR A 411 -7.76 -3.39 -22.79
N PRO A 412 -8.47 -3.20 -21.65
CA PRO A 412 -8.14 -2.20 -20.62
C PRO A 412 -6.70 -2.28 -20.06
N TRP A 413 -6.00 -3.37 -20.28
CA TRP A 413 -4.64 -3.62 -19.81
C TRP A 413 -3.54 -3.13 -20.74
N LYS A 414 -3.89 -2.74 -21.98
CA LYS A 414 -2.92 -2.22 -22.96
C LYS A 414 -3.00 -0.69 -23.02
N PHE A 415 -2.52 -0.04 -21.99
CA PHE A 415 -2.37 1.41 -22.01
C PHE A 415 -1.17 1.77 -22.89
N VAL A 416 -1.42 2.27 -24.07
CA VAL A 416 -0.38 2.69 -25.01
C VAL A 416 -0.33 4.22 -25.02
N GLY A 417 0.71 4.78 -24.44
CA GLY A 417 0.96 6.22 -24.46
C GLY A 417 0.95 6.87 -23.08
N PRO A 418 1.40 8.12 -22.96
CA PRO A 418 1.25 8.88 -21.74
C PRO A 418 -0.24 8.94 -21.39
N LEU A 419 -0.56 8.84 -20.10
CA LEU A 419 -1.90 9.21 -19.63
C LEU A 419 -2.19 10.58 -20.20
N PRO A 420 -3.26 10.74 -21.00
CA PRO A 420 -3.63 12.04 -21.49
C PRO A 420 -3.71 12.97 -20.26
N ASP A 421 -2.98 14.09 -20.30
CA ASP A 421 -3.13 15.14 -19.31
C ASP A 421 -4.62 15.42 -19.20
N GLN A 422 -5.25 14.90 -18.15
CA GLN A 422 -6.66 15.13 -17.84
C GLN A 422 -7.60 15.13 -19.07
N VAL A 423 -7.68 14.04 -19.81
CA VAL A 423 -8.85 13.91 -20.69
C VAL A 423 -10.03 13.51 -19.79
N ARG A 424 -10.46 14.47 -19.02
CA ARG A 424 -11.80 14.44 -18.46
C ARG A 424 -12.75 14.58 -19.63
N HIS A 425 -13.38 13.49 -19.99
CA HIS A 425 -14.48 13.57 -20.92
C HIS A 425 -15.48 14.61 -20.36
N PRO A 426 -15.99 15.56 -21.16
CA PRO A 426 -16.84 16.66 -20.69
C PRO A 426 -18.07 16.18 -19.91
N GLN A 427 -18.53 14.97 -20.19
CA GLN A 427 -19.64 14.30 -19.50
C GLN A 427 -19.24 13.57 -18.21
N VAL A 428 -17.97 13.61 -17.78
CA VAL A 428 -17.52 12.96 -16.53
C VAL A 428 -17.10 14.04 -15.54
N LYS A 429 -17.76 14.06 -14.39
CA LYS A 429 -17.57 15.05 -13.33
C LYS A 429 -17.22 14.39 -12.00
N SER A 430 -16.40 15.05 -11.19
CA SER A 430 -16.41 14.76 -9.77
C SER A 430 -17.66 15.36 -9.12
N PRO A 431 -18.10 14.89 -7.94
CA PRO A 431 -19.26 15.45 -7.27
C PRO A 431 -19.08 16.94 -6.98
N GLU A 432 -17.90 17.39 -6.55
CA GLU A 432 -17.60 18.79 -6.26
C GLU A 432 -17.67 19.66 -7.52
N GLU A 433 -17.17 19.17 -8.65
CA GLU A 433 -17.23 19.88 -9.93
C GLU A 433 -18.64 20.01 -10.44
N TRP A 434 -19.45 18.96 -10.27
CA TRP A 434 -20.84 19.00 -10.70
C TRP A 434 -21.67 19.95 -9.82
N LEU A 435 -21.46 19.92 -8.50
CA LEU A 435 -22.12 20.81 -7.54
C LEU A 435 -21.71 22.28 -7.80
N SER A 436 -20.41 22.55 -7.99
CA SER A 436 -19.92 23.92 -8.23
C SER A 436 -20.36 24.50 -9.58
N ALA A 437 -20.68 23.64 -10.56
CA ALA A 437 -21.18 24.06 -11.87
C ALA A 437 -22.69 24.38 -11.88
N GLY A 438 -23.36 24.38 -10.73
CA GLY A 438 -24.80 24.68 -10.62
C GLY A 438 -25.72 23.54 -11.03
N HIS A 439 -25.27 22.30 -10.82
CA HIS A 439 -26.05 21.06 -10.98
C HIS A 439 -26.59 20.83 -12.41
N PRO A 440 -25.79 20.90 -13.47
CA PRO A 440 -26.29 20.74 -14.82
C PRO A 440 -26.84 19.31 -15.00
N VAL A 441 -28.12 19.20 -15.27
CA VAL A 441 -28.82 17.94 -15.47
C VAL A 441 -29.00 17.68 -16.95
N GLY A 442 -28.43 16.58 -17.44
CA GLY A 442 -28.68 16.05 -18.79
C GLY A 442 -29.87 15.08 -18.81
N PRO A 443 -30.30 14.63 -19.98
CA PRO A 443 -31.43 13.70 -20.10
C PRO A 443 -31.20 12.34 -19.44
N SER A 444 -29.95 11.94 -19.28
CA SER A 444 -29.54 10.72 -18.58
C SER A 444 -28.32 11.02 -17.70
N MET A 445 -28.42 10.66 -16.44
CA MET A 445 -27.37 10.85 -15.44
C MET A 445 -26.99 9.52 -14.82
N VAL A 446 -25.71 9.29 -14.60
CA VAL A 446 -25.19 8.11 -13.90
C VAL A 446 -24.37 8.56 -12.71
N TRP A 447 -24.75 8.12 -11.53
CA TRP A 447 -24.04 8.37 -10.29
C TRP A 447 -23.35 7.09 -9.85
N ILE A 448 -22.04 7.16 -9.60
CA ILE A 448 -21.20 6.01 -9.25
C ILE A 448 -20.42 6.33 -7.99
N ARG A 449 -20.80 5.68 -6.90
CA ARG A 449 -20.09 5.79 -5.63
C ARG A 449 -19.13 4.63 -5.46
N GLY A 450 -17.88 4.96 -5.25
CA GLY A 450 -16.86 4.04 -4.75
C GLY A 450 -16.85 3.97 -3.24
N MET A 451 -15.75 3.50 -2.73
CA MET A 451 -15.43 3.37 -1.31
C MET A 451 -15.73 4.64 -0.50
N GLY A 452 -16.15 4.44 0.74
CA GLY A 452 -16.42 5.54 1.68
C GLY A 452 -15.16 6.36 1.99
N ASP A 453 -14.89 7.38 1.17
CA ASP A 453 -13.94 8.43 1.51
C ASP A 453 -14.70 9.54 2.22
N PRO A 454 -14.37 9.82 3.50
CA PRO A 454 -15.05 10.88 4.26
C PRO A 454 -15.07 12.24 3.56
N LYS A 455 -14.06 12.52 2.73
CA LYS A 455 -13.90 13.80 2.03
C LYS A 455 -14.86 13.92 0.83
N THR A 456 -15.13 12.83 0.14
CA THR A 456 -15.99 12.79 -1.05
C THR A 456 -17.39 12.30 -0.75
N ASP A 457 -17.62 11.66 0.40
CA ASP A 457 -18.93 11.11 0.79
C ASP A 457 -20.01 12.19 0.90
N GLY A 458 -19.70 13.33 1.53
CA GLY A 458 -20.64 14.45 1.66
C GLY A 458 -21.09 14.99 0.28
N PRO A 459 -20.18 15.41 -0.60
CA PRO A 459 -20.51 15.82 -1.96
C PRO A 459 -21.22 14.73 -2.78
N MET A 460 -20.89 13.44 -2.60
CA MET A 460 -21.58 12.34 -3.27
C MET A 460 -23.02 12.16 -2.79
N ASP A 461 -23.28 12.30 -1.48
CA ASP A 461 -24.61 12.23 -0.91
C ASP A 461 -25.46 13.44 -1.33
N GLU A 462 -24.88 14.64 -1.36
CA GLU A 462 -25.51 15.86 -1.85
C GLU A 462 -25.88 15.73 -3.34
N ALA A 463 -24.95 15.28 -4.18
CA ALA A 463 -25.21 15.04 -5.60
C ALA A 463 -26.34 14.02 -5.81
N ALA A 464 -26.39 12.94 -5.01
CA ALA A 464 -27.47 11.96 -5.07
C ALA A 464 -28.84 12.55 -4.68
N GLN A 465 -28.90 13.43 -3.68
CA GLN A 465 -30.12 14.12 -3.26
C GLN A 465 -30.62 15.09 -4.33
N GLU A 466 -29.72 15.90 -4.91
CA GLU A 466 -30.08 16.83 -5.98
C GLU A 466 -30.58 16.10 -7.23
N LEU A 467 -29.90 15.00 -7.64
CA LEU A 467 -30.37 14.17 -8.75
C LEU A 467 -31.75 13.54 -8.44
N GLY A 468 -31.95 13.09 -7.19
CA GLY A 468 -33.26 12.55 -6.78
C GLY A 468 -34.39 13.57 -6.78
N ARG A 469 -34.09 14.87 -6.59
CA ARG A 469 -35.08 15.96 -6.71
C ARG A 469 -35.34 16.34 -8.17
N ALA A 470 -34.30 16.37 -8.98
CA ALA A 470 -34.38 16.83 -10.37
C ALA A 470 -34.89 15.74 -11.33
N CYS A 471 -34.71 14.46 -11.01
CA CYS A 471 -34.96 13.34 -11.90
C CYS A 471 -36.00 12.37 -11.32
N GLY A 472 -37.05 12.07 -12.08
CA GLY A 472 -38.21 11.32 -11.57
C GLY A 472 -38.01 9.81 -11.44
N THR A 473 -37.07 9.21 -12.20
CA THR A 473 -36.88 7.74 -12.22
C THR A 473 -35.47 7.40 -11.81
N GLN A 474 -35.35 6.46 -10.86
CA GLN A 474 -34.06 5.99 -10.36
C GLN A 474 -33.97 4.47 -10.43
N THR A 475 -32.95 3.96 -11.09
CA THR A 475 -32.54 2.57 -10.95
C THR A 475 -31.25 2.52 -10.13
N SER A 476 -31.20 1.63 -9.14
CA SER A 476 -30.00 1.43 -8.31
C SER A 476 -29.50 0.01 -8.47
N ARG A 477 -28.20 -0.14 -8.75
CA ARG A 477 -27.53 -1.42 -8.81
C ARG A 477 -26.37 -1.44 -7.83
N LEU A 478 -26.40 -2.38 -6.89
CA LEU A 478 -25.29 -2.63 -6.02
C LEU A 478 -24.30 -3.57 -6.73
N MET A 479 -23.18 -3.02 -7.19
CA MET A 479 -22.17 -3.77 -7.94
C MET A 479 -21.29 -4.60 -7.03
N MET A 480 -21.02 -4.10 -5.82
CA MET A 480 -20.26 -4.77 -4.79
C MET A 480 -20.62 -4.23 -3.43
N ARG A 481 -20.72 -5.10 -2.46
CA ARG A 481 -20.91 -4.75 -1.05
C ARG A 481 -20.12 -5.70 -0.18
N ASP A 482 -19.41 -5.16 0.79
CA ASP A 482 -18.86 -5.94 1.87
C ASP A 482 -19.98 -6.69 2.60
N PRO A 483 -19.93 -8.03 2.74
CA PRO A 483 -20.94 -8.79 3.47
C PRO A 483 -21.14 -8.32 4.91
N TRP A 484 -20.11 -7.69 5.48
CA TRP A 484 -20.09 -7.21 6.86
C TRP A 484 -20.23 -5.69 6.98
N TYR A 485 -20.66 -5.01 5.92
CA TYR A 485 -20.76 -3.56 5.83
C TYR A 485 -21.50 -2.94 7.02
N GLU A 486 -22.72 -3.39 7.34
CA GLU A 486 -23.52 -2.84 8.43
C GLU A 486 -22.92 -3.10 9.80
N TRP A 487 -22.33 -4.30 9.99
CA TRP A 487 -21.63 -4.61 11.22
C TRP A 487 -20.40 -3.71 11.41
N LYS A 488 -19.57 -3.53 10.38
CA LYS A 488 -18.41 -2.63 10.41
C LYS A 488 -18.84 -1.19 10.66
N GLN A 489 -19.90 -0.72 10.03
CA GLN A 489 -20.41 0.63 10.22
C GLN A 489 -20.85 0.89 11.67
N ARG A 490 -21.43 -0.11 12.34
CA ARG A 490 -21.82 -0.02 13.75
C ARG A 490 -20.65 -0.11 14.71
N MET A 491 -19.71 -1.02 14.44
CA MET A 491 -18.59 -1.28 15.35
C MET A 491 -17.45 -0.30 15.17
N PHE A 492 -17.19 0.14 13.95
CA PHE A 492 -16.05 0.99 13.58
C PHE A 492 -16.50 2.12 12.65
N PRO A 493 -17.39 3.03 13.08
CA PRO A 493 -17.92 4.10 12.25
C PRO A 493 -16.84 5.07 11.76
N GLU A 494 -15.75 5.19 12.50
CA GLU A 494 -14.59 6.05 12.18
C GLU A 494 -13.71 5.45 11.07
N MET A 495 -13.75 4.11 10.89
CA MET A 495 -12.91 3.39 9.92
C MET A 495 -13.67 3.17 8.60
N LYS A 496 -14.10 4.24 7.95
CA LYS A 496 -14.87 4.20 6.70
C LYS A 496 -14.18 3.43 5.58
N ALA A 497 -12.87 3.49 5.52
CA ALA A 497 -12.06 2.73 4.55
C ALA A 497 -12.22 1.20 4.67
N LEU A 498 -12.77 0.67 5.76
CA LEU A 498 -13.13 -0.75 5.90
C LEU A 498 -14.56 -1.05 5.42
N GLN A 499 -15.35 -0.02 5.07
CA GLN A 499 -16.77 -0.15 4.74
C GLN A 499 -16.96 -0.08 3.22
N TRP A 500 -16.69 -1.17 2.54
CA TRP A 500 -16.64 -1.26 1.08
C TRP A 500 -18.04 -1.36 0.46
N ARG A 501 -18.31 -0.44 -0.49
CA ARG A 501 -19.54 -0.42 -1.26
C ARG A 501 -19.29 0.23 -2.62
N ILE A 502 -19.69 -0.44 -3.70
CA ILE A 502 -19.74 0.13 -5.04
C ILE A 502 -21.21 0.12 -5.48
N GLU A 503 -21.76 1.30 -5.67
CA GLU A 503 -23.13 1.51 -6.06
C GLU A 503 -23.20 2.36 -7.33
N VAL A 504 -24.03 1.93 -8.27
CA VAL A 504 -24.35 2.66 -9.50
C VAL A 504 -25.82 3.01 -9.49
N ARG A 505 -26.15 4.28 -9.64
CA ARG A 505 -27.51 4.77 -9.80
C ARG A 505 -27.66 5.43 -11.16
N GLU A 506 -28.71 5.10 -11.86
CA GLU A 506 -29.06 5.68 -13.14
C GLU A 506 -30.34 6.51 -12.97
N TYR A 507 -30.33 7.72 -13.50
CA TYR A 507 -31.44 8.65 -13.44
C TYR A 507 -31.83 9.05 -14.85
N ASP A 508 -33.13 8.96 -15.15
CA ASP A 508 -33.72 9.53 -16.35
C ASP A 508 -34.34 10.87 -15.96
N CYS A 509 -33.81 11.94 -16.54
CA CYS A 509 -34.18 13.28 -16.15
C CYS A 509 -35.04 13.92 -17.26
N PRO A 510 -36.11 14.66 -16.92
CA PRO A 510 -36.88 15.37 -17.91
C PRO A 510 -36.02 16.39 -18.62
N PRO A 511 -36.24 16.63 -19.94
CA PRO A 511 -35.48 17.64 -20.67
C PRO A 511 -35.66 19.01 -20.02
N ALA A 512 -34.54 19.79 -19.94
CA ALA A 512 -34.57 21.12 -19.36
C ALA A 512 -35.64 22.00 -20.05
N GLY A 513 -36.63 22.45 -19.30
CA GLY A 513 -37.74 23.25 -19.81
C GLY A 513 -39.09 22.52 -19.87
N SER A 514 -39.22 21.26 -19.47
CA SER A 514 -40.54 20.62 -19.29
C SER A 514 -41.22 21.27 -18.09
N PRO A 515 -42.50 21.71 -18.22
CA PRO A 515 -43.21 22.27 -17.08
C PRO A 515 -43.36 21.22 -16.00
N GLU A 516 -43.08 21.59 -14.76
CA GLU A 516 -43.18 20.77 -13.57
C GLU A 516 -44.56 20.10 -13.48
N ILE A 517 -44.61 18.79 -13.68
CA ILE A 517 -45.75 17.98 -13.25
C ILE A 517 -45.37 17.34 -11.92
N PHE A 518 -45.19 18.14 -10.88
CA PHE A 518 -45.11 17.65 -9.52
C PHE A 518 -46.47 17.74 -8.85
N HIS A 519 -47.36 16.78 -9.15
CA HIS A 519 -48.43 16.45 -8.24
C HIS A 519 -47.90 15.43 -7.23
N ILE A 520 -47.35 15.92 -6.12
CA ILE A 520 -47.19 15.11 -4.91
C ILE A 520 -48.55 15.13 -4.22
N PRO A 521 -49.27 14.01 -4.09
CA PRO A 521 -50.39 13.94 -3.16
C PRO A 521 -49.79 14.04 -1.75
N ARG A 522 -50.13 15.09 -1.03
CA ARG A 522 -49.88 15.16 0.41
C ARG A 522 -50.75 14.11 1.10
N PRO A 523 -50.20 13.40 2.11
CA PRO A 523 -50.94 12.47 2.94
C PRO A 523 -51.98 13.17 3.82
#